data_394f3e80787f333d9b5b74bb0934cb71
#
_entry.id   394f3e80787f333d9b5b74bb0934cb71
#
_cell.length_a   1.000
_cell.length_b   1.000
_cell.length_c   1.000
_cell.angle_alpha   90.00
_cell.angle_beta   90.00
_cell.angle_gamma   90.00
#
_symmetry.space_group_name_H-M   'P 1'
#
loop_
_entity.id
_entity.type
_entity.pdbx_description
1 polymer ?
#
loop_
_entity_poly.entity_id
_entity_poly.type
_entity_poly.pdbx_seq_one_letter_code
_entity_poly.pdbx_strand_id
1 'polypeptide(L)'
;VNSGVGSVMVGHIALPQIDSTTIRPLPKDLRSKPLDTDEGGEIIEEESTIPATLSPAMGAILRNDLKFPGLIVTDALSMSGLTIYFTQEEAAVRALEAGADQLLKPANVDAAFNGVLQAVKSGRLSEQRIAESARKILAAKYDLGLVQQRLTLVDSIDRVVAGKDAINLAREIAEHAITLVRDEDKLVPLDLKPDAHIVNLAITNGDDRLWIANAFVSRLSRGGRKIDTIVLDERSSEKEVQKAVEMAKTADLVIASLYGRVRSGQARSVGLPDAGARALSALIENKSRLLGISFGNPYLLQTFPGLRTYMVAYGDMVSLQHAAARAVLGEIDIVGKLPISLPGLYPRGT
;
A
#
# COMPACT_ATOMS: atom_id res chain seq x y z
N VAL A 1 -4.67 22.15 12.13
CA VAL A 1 -5.06 23.44 11.56
C VAL A 1 -4.03 24.51 11.92
N ASN A 2 -3.71 24.68 13.18
CA ASN A 2 -2.80 25.73 13.67
C ASN A 2 -1.34 25.60 13.16
N SER A 3 -0.96 24.46 12.61
CA SER A 3 0.37 24.21 12.04
C SER A 3 0.51 24.67 10.58
N GLY A 4 -0.51 25.37 10.02
CA GLY A 4 -0.45 25.93 8.67
C GLY A 4 -0.70 24.94 7.54
N VAL A 5 -1.43 23.82 7.81
CA VAL A 5 -1.81 22.88 6.74
C VAL A 5 -2.71 23.58 5.71
N GLY A 6 -2.37 23.46 4.42
CA GLY A 6 -3.10 24.13 3.33
C GLY A 6 -4.30 23.33 2.80
N SER A 7 -4.32 22.02 2.96
CA SER A 7 -5.40 21.14 2.51
C SER A 7 -5.61 19.98 3.48
N VAL A 8 -6.86 19.53 3.63
CA VAL A 8 -7.24 18.34 4.42
C VAL A 8 -8.01 17.39 3.51
N MET A 9 -7.53 16.15 3.40
CA MET A 9 -8.27 15.07 2.74
C MET A 9 -9.15 14.36 3.76
N VAL A 10 -10.43 14.20 3.45
CA VAL A 10 -11.40 13.46 4.27
C VAL A 10 -11.57 12.07 3.71
N GLY A 11 -11.22 11.04 4.48
CA GLY A 11 -11.32 9.63 4.09
C GLY A 11 -12.75 9.08 4.14
N HIS A 12 -12.97 7.94 3.46
CA HIS A 12 -14.26 7.23 3.42
C HIS A 12 -14.45 6.34 4.67
N ILE A 13 -14.35 6.94 5.84
CA ILE A 13 -14.42 6.25 7.14
C ILE A 13 -15.80 6.50 7.75
N ALA A 14 -16.50 5.45 8.16
CA ALA A 14 -17.73 5.54 8.92
C ALA A 14 -17.43 5.94 10.38
N LEU A 15 -18.06 7.00 10.87
CA LEU A 15 -17.91 7.52 12.23
C LEU A 15 -19.30 7.67 12.89
N PRO A 16 -19.93 6.56 13.31
CA PRO A 16 -21.32 6.56 13.78
C PRO A 16 -21.57 7.43 15.02
N GLN A 17 -20.53 7.74 15.83
CA GLN A 17 -20.65 8.66 16.95
C GLN A 17 -20.77 10.14 16.53
N ILE A 18 -20.40 10.49 15.28
CA ILE A 18 -20.48 11.83 14.72
C ILE A 18 -21.69 11.97 13.83
N ASP A 19 -21.89 10.96 12.96
CA ASP A 19 -23.01 10.91 12.02
C ASP A 19 -23.52 9.48 11.93
N SER A 20 -24.69 9.22 12.50
CA SER A 20 -25.33 7.90 12.56
C SER A 20 -26.25 7.62 11.37
N THR A 21 -26.24 8.48 10.34
CA THR A 21 -27.07 8.29 9.15
C THR A 21 -26.75 6.95 8.48
N THR A 22 -27.72 6.04 8.46
CA THR A 22 -27.55 4.70 7.89
C THR A 22 -27.67 4.74 6.37
N ILE A 23 -26.78 3.99 5.71
CA ILE A 23 -26.76 3.81 4.26
C ILE A 23 -26.81 2.33 3.90
N ARG A 24 -27.40 2.01 2.75
CA ARG A 24 -27.52 0.64 2.24
C ARG A 24 -26.86 0.50 0.88
N PRO A 25 -26.30 -0.69 0.59
CA PRO A 25 -25.75 -0.97 -0.72
C PRO A 25 -26.76 -0.74 -1.84
N LEU A 26 -26.32 -0.10 -2.91
CA LEU A 26 -27.12 0.02 -4.14
C LEU A 26 -27.33 -1.35 -4.79
N PRO A 27 -28.40 -1.53 -5.60
CA PRO A 27 -28.49 -2.61 -6.55
C PRO A 27 -27.24 -2.67 -7.45
N LYS A 28 -26.76 -3.89 -7.77
CA LYS A 28 -25.50 -4.10 -8.49
C LYS A 28 -25.40 -3.38 -9.84
N ASP A 29 -26.52 -3.28 -10.54
CA ASP A 29 -26.66 -2.60 -11.83
C ASP A 29 -26.53 -1.08 -11.77
N LEU A 30 -26.67 -0.49 -10.58
CA LEU A 30 -26.52 0.96 -10.35
C LEU A 30 -25.12 1.36 -9.81
N ARG A 31 -24.27 0.40 -9.53
CA ARG A 31 -22.94 0.66 -8.97
C ARG A 31 -21.93 1.02 -10.06
N SER A 32 -21.11 2.00 -9.80
CA SER A 32 -19.91 2.21 -10.59
C SER A 32 -18.86 1.14 -10.24
N LYS A 33 -18.13 0.64 -11.24
CA LYS A 33 -17.01 -0.29 -10.98
C LYS A 33 -15.93 0.44 -10.18
N PRO A 34 -15.53 -0.07 -9.01
CA PRO A 34 -14.42 0.51 -8.25
C PRO A 34 -13.12 0.41 -9.06
N LEU A 35 -12.26 1.43 -8.96
CA LEU A 35 -10.95 1.43 -9.63
C LEU A 35 -9.83 0.85 -8.76
N ASP A 36 -10.14 0.53 -7.51
CA ASP A 36 -9.21 0.04 -6.51
C ASP A 36 -9.36 -1.46 -6.17
N THR A 37 -10.34 -2.13 -6.79
CA THR A 37 -10.54 -3.56 -6.64
C THR A 37 -10.04 -4.29 -7.88
N ASP A 38 -9.14 -5.26 -7.68
CA ASP A 38 -8.85 -6.27 -8.69
C ASP A 38 -10.09 -7.17 -8.89
N GLU A 39 -10.29 -7.67 -10.10
CA GLU A 39 -11.42 -8.55 -10.41
C GLU A 39 -11.35 -9.81 -9.54
N GLY A 40 -12.27 -9.97 -8.57
CA GLY A 40 -12.40 -11.18 -7.76
C GLY A 40 -12.42 -11.00 -6.24
N GLY A 41 -12.25 -9.79 -5.71
CA GLY A 41 -12.41 -9.56 -4.28
C GLY A 41 -13.89 -9.68 -3.85
N GLU A 42 -14.17 -10.44 -2.79
CA GLU A 42 -15.51 -10.51 -2.19
C GLU A 42 -15.80 -9.18 -1.49
N ILE A 43 -16.69 -8.39 -2.08
CA ILE A 43 -17.14 -7.11 -1.51
C ILE A 43 -18.16 -7.43 -0.42
N ILE A 44 -17.88 -7.04 0.82
CA ILE A 44 -18.83 -7.16 1.93
C ILE A 44 -19.96 -6.15 1.68
N GLU A 45 -21.19 -6.66 1.46
CA GLU A 45 -22.38 -5.88 1.13
C GLU A 45 -23.25 -5.70 2.39
N GLU A 46 -22.74 -4.99 3.39
CA GLU A 46 -23.48 -4.74 4.63
C GLU A 46 -24.00 -3.30 4.70
N GLU A 47 -25.03 -3.10 5.51
CA GLU A 47 -25.50 -1.79 5.92
C GLU A 47 -24.39 -1.06 6.68
N SER A 48 -24.19 0.23 6.43
CA SER A 48 -23.15 1.04 7.03
C SER A 48 -23.71 2.40 7.47
N THR A 49 -22.87 3.23 8.07
CA THR A 49 -23.18 4.65 8.28
C THR A 49 -22.49 5.51 7.23
N ILE A 50 -23.04 6.71 7.01
CA ILE A 50 -22.52 7.64 6.00
C ILE A 50 -21.03 7.89 6.25
N PRO A 51 -20.16 7.77 5.22
CA PRO A 51 -18.73 8.03 5.39
C PRO A 51 -18.46 9.52 5.62
N ALA A 52 -17.42 9.80 6.38
CA ALA A 52 -17.01 11.15 6.79
C ALA A 52 -16.92 12.13 5.61
N THR A 53 -16.47 11.65 4.45
CA THR A 53 -16.38 12.45 3.19
C THR A 53 -17.72 13.01 2.74
N LEU A 54 -18.82 12.31 3.02
CA LEU A 54 -20.18 12.70 2.61
C LEU A 54 -21.03 13.22 3.78
N SER A 55 -20.47 13.34 4.97
CA SER A 55 -21.17 13.77 6.18
C SER A 55 -21.07 15.29 6.37
N PRO A 56 -22.21 16.02 6.33
CA PRO A 56 -22.23 17.45 6.66
C PRO A 56 -21.74 17.74 8.09
N ALA A 57 -21.95 16.82 9.03
CA ALA A 57 -21.47 16.97 10.40
C ALA A 57 -19.92 17.01 10.47
N MET A 58 -19.24 16.17 9.69
CA MET A 58 -17.78 16.20 9.56
C MET A 58 -17.28 17.49 8.91
N GLY A 59 -17.97 17.95 7.85
CA GLY A 59 -17.65 19.23 7.22
C GLY A 59 -17.80 20.40 8.18
N ALA A 60 -18.84 20.37 9.01
CA ALA A 60 -19.06 21.39 10.04
C ALA A 60 -17.95 21.43 11.09
N ILE A 61 -17.45 20.29 11.56
CA ILE A 61 -16.30 20.23 12.47
C ILE A 61 -15.08 20.93 11.85
N LEU A 62 -14.73 20.64 10.60
CA LEU A 62 -13.59 21.30 9.95
C LEU A 62 -13.81 22.79 9.75
N ARG A 63 -14.97 23.21 9.25
CA ARG A 63 -15.24 24.60 8.88
C ARG A 63 -15.62 25.48 10.06
N ASN A 64 -16.50 24.97 10.95
CA ASN A 64 -17.11 25.77 12.00
C ASN A 64 -16.35 25.68 13.32
N ASP A 65 -16.00 24.45 13.77
CA ASP A 65 -15.35 24.25 15.06
C ASP A 65 -13.84 24.50 14.99
N LEU A 66 -13.18 23.90 13.99
CA LEU A 66 -11.74 24.06 13.79
C LEU A 66 -11.36 25.29 12.96
N LYS A 67 -12.33 26.02 12.40
CA LYS A 67 -12.11 27.23 11.57
C LYS A 67 -11.10 26.99 10.45
N PHE A 68 -11.07 25.79 9.84
CA PHE A 68 -10.10 25.48 8.81
C PHE A 68 -10.37 26.27 7.53
N PRO A 69 -9.46 27.19 7.10
CA PRO A 69 -9.67 28.07 5.94
C PRO A 69 -9.27 27.41 4.61
N GLY A 70 -8.44 26.37 4.65
CA GLY A 70 -7.83 25.75 3.47
C GLY A 70 -8.80 24.89 2.65
N LEU A 71 -8.26 24.15 1.70
CA LEU A 71 -9.02 23.24 0.84
C LEU A 71 -9.43 21.97 1.58
N ILE A 72 -10.70 21.59 1.48
CA ILE A 72 -11.17 20.25 1.85
C ILE A 72 -11.27 19.44 0.55
N VAL A 73 -10.58 18.30 0.52
CA VAL A 73 -10.53 17.40 -0.63
C VAL A 73 -11.13 16.05 -0.21
N THR A 74 -11.89 15.44 -1.07
CA THR A 74 -12.36 14.06 -0.83
C THR A 74 -11.20 13.09 -0.98
N ASP A 75 -11.29 11.91 -0.39
CA ASP A 75 -10.57 10.74 -0.89
C ASP A 75 -11.14 10.33 -2.25
N ALA A 76 -10.54 9.34 -2.92
CA ALA A 76 -10.93 8.96 -4.27
C ALA A 76 -12.38 8.45 -4.32
N LEU A 77 -13.26 9.16 -5.04
CA LEU A 77 -14.68 8.81 -5.16
C LEU A 77 -14.91 7.49 -5.92
N SER A 78 -13.86 6.95 -6.54
CA SER A 78 -13.86 5.64 -7.20
C SER A 78 -13.67 4.45 -6.24
N MET A 79 -13.40 4.69 -4.96
CA MET A 79 -13.17 3.62 -3.99
C MET A 79 -14.46 2.87 -3.64
N SER A 80 -14.32 1.58 -3.34
CA SER A 80 -15.44 0.69 -2.99
C SER A 80 -16.27 1.20 -1.82
N GLY A 81 -15.67 1.87 -0.85
CA GLY A 81 -16.36 2.50 0.27
C GLY A 81 -17.44 3.53 -0.12
N LEU A 82 -17.44 4.02 -1.37
CA LEU A 82 -18.48 4.88 -1.91
C LEU A 82 -19.28 4.22 -3.04
N THR A 83 -18.62 3.56 -3.99
CA THR A 83 -19.25 3.05 -5.22
C THR A 83 -20.27 1.95 -4.95
N ILE A 84 -20.19 1.29 -3.79
CA ILE A 84 -21.18 0.31 -3.33
C ILE A 84 -22.49 1.01 -2.90
N TYR A 85 -22.41 2.19 -2.31
CA TYR A 85 -23.53 2.86 -1.65
C TYR A 85 -24.11 4.02 -2.44
N PHE A 86 -23.33 4.64 -3.33
CA PHE A 86 -23.73 5.85 -4.04
C PHE A 86 -23.39 5.78 -5.53
N THR A 87 -24.27 6.33 -6.37
CA THR A 87 -23.90 6.64 -7.75
C THR A 87 -22.87 7.77 -7.76
N GLN A 88 -22.14 7.94 -8.86
CA GLN A 88 -21.10 8.98 -8.94
C GLN A 88 -21.68 10.40 -8.90
N GLU A 89 -22.88 10.59 -9.44
CA GLU A 89 -23.65 11.82 -9.35
C GLU A 89 -23.95 12.18 -7.91
N GLU A 90 -24.54 11.25 -7.15
CA GLU A 90 -24.94 11.49 -5.77
C GLU A 90 -23.74 11.64 -4.83
N ALA A 91 -22.70 10.84 -5.01
CA ALA A 91 -21.46 10.96 -4.24
C ALA A 91 -20.82 12.34 -4.42
N ALA A 92 -20.75 12.84 -5.66
CA ALA A 92 -20.19 14.15 -5.97
C ALA A 92 -21.01 15.29 -5.31
N VAL A 93 -22.32 15.24 -5.42
CA VAL A 93 -23.21 16.24 -4.82
C VAL A 93 -23.11 16.24 -3.30
N ARG A 94 -23.20 15.07 -2.64
CA ARG A 94 -23.08 14.96 -1.18
C ARG A 94 -21.73 15.42 -0.64
N ALA A 95 -20.65 15.14 -1.35
CA ALA A 95 -19.34 15.61 -0.95
C ALA A 95 -19.26 17.16 -0.93
N LEU A 96 -19.86 17.82 -1.91
CA LEU A 96 -19.96 19.29 -1.95
C LEU A 96 -20.89 19.82 -0.86
N GLU A 97 -22.01 19.14 -0.57
CA GLU A 97 -22.89 19.48 0.56
C GLU A 97 -22.18 19.32 1.89
N ALA A 98 -21.33 18.30 2.04
CA ALA A 98 -20.48 18.08 3.20
C ALA A 98 -19.32 19.08 3.33
N GLY A 99 -19.14 20.01 2.38
CA GLY A 99 -18.15 21.08 2.46
C GLY A 99 -16.83 20.82 1.74
N ALA A 100 -16.71 19.75 0.95
CA ALA A 100 -15.53 19.51 0.11
C ALA A 100 -15.42 20.58 -0.97
N ASP A 101 -14.22 21.10 -1.19
CA ASP A 101 -13.92 22.06 -2.25
C ASP A 101 -13.47 21.37 -3.55
N GLN A 102 -12.89 20.18 -3.43
CA GLN A 102 -12.34 19.42 -4.55
C GLN A 102 -12.75 17.94 -4.46
N LEU A 103 -13.21 17.40 -5.57
CA LEU A 103 -13.62 16.00 -5.73
C LEU A 103 -12.48 15.22 -6.40
N LEU A 104 -11.94 14.22 -5.69
CA LEU A 104 -10.81 13.45 -6.19
C LEU A 104 -11.29 12.20 -6.92
N LYS A 105 -10.78 11.99 -8.13
CA LYS A 105 -10.83 10.74 -8.89
C LYS A 105 -12.22 10.05 -8.86
N PRO A 106 -13.29 10.67 -9.35
CA PRO A 106 -14.56 9.97 -9.54
C PRO A 106 -14.39 8.82 -10.54
N ALA A 107 -15.12 7.71 -10.36
CA ALA A 107 -15.05 6.58 -11.28
C ALA A 107 -15.60 6.94 -12.68
N ASN A 108 -16.52 7.90 -12.73
CA ASN A 108 -17.06 8.49 -13.96
C ASN A 108 -17.13 10.01 -13.78
N VAL A 109 -16.22 10.72 -14.44
CA VAL A 109 -16.10 12.19 -14.35
C VAL A 109 -17.32 12.89 -14.92
N ASP A 110 -17.85 12.42 -16.06
CA ASP A 110 -19.01 13.02 -16.72
C ASP A 110 -20.28 12.87 -15.88
N ALA A 111 -20.48 11.71 -15.27
CA ALA A 111 -21.58 11.46 -14.35
C ALA A 111 -21.51 12.38 -13.13
N ALA A 112 -20.33 12.47 -12.48
CA ALA A 112 -20.10 13.37 -11.34
C ALA A 112 -20.36 14.83 -11.71
N PHE A 113 -19.84 15.29 -12.85
CA PHE A 113 -20.05 16.65 -13.36
C PHE A 113 -21.53 16.94 -13.62
N ASN A 114 -22.22 16.06 -14.34
CA ASN A 114 -23.64 16.20 -14.64
C ASN A 114 -24.51 16.20 -13.38
N GLY A 115 -24.18 15.34 -12.39
CA GLY A 115 -24.84 15.33 -11.09
C GLY A 115 -24.75 16.67 -10.38
N VAL A 116 -23.55 17.25 -10.29
CA VAL A 116 -23.34 18.58 -9.71
C VAL A 116 -24.07 19.68 -10.50
N LEU A 117 -24.02 19.65 -11.84
CA LEU A 117 -24.72 20.61 -12.69
C LEU A 117 -26.24 20.58 -12.48
N GLN A 118 -26.82 19.37 -12.39
CA GLN A 118 -28.25 19.23 -12.11
C GLN A 118 -28.62 19.67 -10.68
N ALA A 119 -27.77 19.39 -9.70
CA ALA A 119 -27.97 19.85 -8.33
C ALA A 119 -27.96 21.39 -8.23
N VAL A 120 -27.11 22.07 -9.00
CA VAL A 120 -27.14 23.55 -9.09
C VAL A 120 -28.41 24.03 -9.78
N LYS A 121 -28.79 23.44 -10.92
CA LYS A 121 -30.00 23.83 -11.65
C LYS A 121 -31.28 23.62 -10.85
N SER A 122 -31.34 22.59 -10.01
CA SER A 122 -32.50 22.30 -9.13
C SER A 122 -32.48 23.11 -7.82
N GLY A 123 -31.41 23.87 -7.53
CA GLY A 123 -31.27 24.61 -6.29
C GLY A 123 -30.82 23.78 -5.08
N ARG A 124 -30.47 22.49 -5.25
CA ARG A 124 -29.92 21.63 -4.21
C ARG A 124 -28.51 22.13 -3.78
N LEU A 125 -27.70 22.57 -4.72
CA LEU A 125 -26.45 23.29 -4.49
C LEU A 125 -26.59 24.73 -5.00
N SER A 126 -26.10 25.72 -4.24
CA SER A 126 -26.08 27.09 -4.68
C SER A 126 -24.90 27.38 -5.60
N GLU A 127 -25.07 28.26 -6.58
CA GLU A 127 -23.95 28.77 -7.40
C GLU A 127 -22.86 29.41 -6.53
N GLN A 128 -23.26 30.08 -5.44
CA GLN A 128 -22.31 30.67 -4.48
C GLN A 128 -21.40 29.58 -3.86
N ARG A 129 -21.97 28.43 -3.49
CA ARG A 129 -21.19 27.31 -2.93
C ARG A 129 -20.11 26.82 -3.91
N ILE A 130 -20.45 26.71 -5.19
CA ILE A 130 -19.50 26.34 -6.25
C ILE A 130 -18.43 27.43 -6.43
N ALA A 131 -18.86 28.69 -6.50
CA ALA A 131 -17.95 29.84 -6.66
C ALA A 131 -16.97 29.97 -5.50
N GLU A 132 -17.38 29.68 -4.27
CA GLU A 132 -16.49 29.67 -3.08
C GLU A 132 -15.38 28.64 -3.21
N SER A 133 -15.70 27.42 -3.61
CA SER A 133 -14.69 26.37 -3.85
C SER A 133 -13.77 26.72 -5.02
N ALA A 134 -14.33 27.20 -6.13
CA ALA A 134 -13.53 27.60 -7.28
C ALA A 134 -12.54 28.72 -6.92
N ARG A 135 -12.98 29.71 -6.12
CA ARG A 135 -12.11 30.82 -5.67
C ARG A 135 -10.95 30.30 -4.81
N LYS A 136 -11.19 29.38 -3.87
CA LYS A 136 -10.12 28.79 -3.06
C LYS A 136 -9.12 28.02 -3.90
N ILE A 137 -9.59 27.23 -4.88
CA ILE A 137 -8.73 26.47 -5.79
C ILE A 137 -7.88 27.41 -6.64
N LEU A 138 -8.48 28.49 -7.18
CA LEU A 138 -7.78 29.48 -7.99
C LEU A 138 -6.75 30.25 -7.16
N ALA A 139 -7.09 30.61 -5.91
CA ALA A 139 -6.14 31.25 -4.99
C ALA A 139 -4.93 30.35 -4.73
N ALA A 140 -5.15 29.08 -4.40
CA ALA A 140 -4.07 28.12 -4.21
C ALA A 140 -3.18 27.97 -5.45
N LYS A 141 -3.75 27.94 -6.65
CA LYS A 141 -2.99 27.93 -7.91
C LYS A 141 -2.17 29.20 -8.11
N TYR A 142 -2.72 30.35 -7.74
CA TYR A 142 -2.03 31.63 -7.82
C TYR A 142 -0.83 31.67 -6.85
N ASP A 143 -1.04 31.25 -5.59
CA ASP A 143 0.00 31.23 -4.56
C ASP A 143 1.15 30.26 -4.91
N LEU A 144 0.85 29.19 -5.65
CA LEU A 144 1.85 28.26 -6.19
C LEU A 144 2.56 28.79 -7.45
N GLY A 145 2.26 30.00 -7.91
CA GLY A 145 2.89 30.60 -9.10
C GLY A 145 2.46 30.00 -10.44
N LEU A 146 1.39 29.18 -10.48
CA LEU A 146 0.96 28.49 -11.69
C LEU A 146 0.39 29.43 -12.78
N VAL A 147 0.08 30.67 -12.43
CA VAL A 147 -0.33 31.68 -13.39
C VAL A 147 0.89 32.18 -14.20
N GLN A 148 2.04 32.34 -13.54
CA GLN A 148 3.29 32.78 -14.13
C GLN A 148 4.04 31.66 -14.85
N GLN A 149 4.08 30.46 -14.23
CA GLN A 149 4.79 29.28 -14.75
C GLN A 149 3.92 28.03 -14.66
N ARG A 150 3.11 27.81 -15.70
CA ARG A 150 2.19 26.68 -15.76
C ARG A 150 2.86 25.37 -16.16
N LEU A 151 3.93 25.45 -16.94
CA LEU A 151 4.64 24.28 -17.48
C LEU A 151 5.94 24.05 -16.71
N THR A 152 6.23 22.79 -16.42
CA THR A 152 7.50 22.39 -15.84
C THR A 152 8.62 22.54 -16.87
N LEU A 153 9.78 23.02 -16.43
CA LEU A 153 10.99 23.07 -17.26
C LEU A 153 11.55 21.66 -17.41
N VAL A 154 11.39 21.08 -18.59
CA VAL A 154 11.79 19.68 -18.89
C VAL A 154 13.27 19.44 -18.56
N ASP A 155 14.15 20.37 -18.90
CA ASP A 155 15.59 20.30 -18.65
C ASP A 155 15.98 20.30 -17.16
N SER A 156 15.04 20.61 -16.27
CA SER A 156 15.26 20.58 -14.83
C SER A 156 14.82 19.28 -14.17
N ILE A 157 14.11 18.41 -14.87
CA ILE A 157 13.52 17.18 -14.30
C ILE A 157 14.62 16.32 -13.68
N ASP A 158 15.68 16.00 -14.42
CA ASP A 158 16.77 15.11 -13.95
C ASP A 158 17.57 15.70 -12.77
N ARG A 159 17.46 17.01 -12.52
CA ARG A 159 18.10 17.65 -11.37
C ARG A 159 17.22 17.60 -10.12
N VAL A 160 15.90 17.60 -10.30
CA VAL A 160 14.92 17.68 -9.19
C VAL A 160 14.37 16.31 -8.85
N VAL A 161 13.99 15.52 -9.86
CA VAL A 161 13.41 14.18 -9.68
C VAL A 161 14.54 13.16 -9.55
N ALA A 162 14.50 12.36 -8.51
CA ALA A 162 15.51 11.33 -8.23
C ALA A 162 16.96 11.86 -8.20
N GLY A 163 17.16 13.09 -7.71
CA GLY A 163 18.49 13.66 -7.51
C GLY A 163 19.36 12.80 -6.59
N LYS A 164 20.68 12.93 -6.70
CA LYS A 164 21.65 12.11 -5.95
C LYS A 164 21.40 12.10 -4.43
N ASP A 165 21.03 13.25 -3.86
CA ASP A 165 20.77 13.37 -2.43
C ASP A 165 19.51 12.59 -2.01
N ALA A 166 18.45 12.65 -2.82
CA ALA A 166 17.23 11.89 -2.57
C ALA A 166 17.48 10.37 -2.68
N ILE A 167 18.26 9.94 -3.68
CA ILE A 167 18.64 8.52 -3.84
C ILE A 167 19.52 8.06 -2.66
N ASN A 168 20.48 8.87 -2.23
CA ASN A 168 21.32 8.55 -1.08
C ASN A 168 20.51 8.47 0.21
N LEU A 169 19.62 9.42 0.45
CA LEU A 169 18.72 9.39 1.61
C LEU A 169 17.80 8.18 1.59
N ALA A 170 17.20 7.84 0.44
CA ALA A 170 16.38 6.64 0.30
C ALA A 170 17.16 5.35 0.59
N ARG A 171 18.43 5.30 0.19
CA ARG A 171 19.32 4.16 0.52
C ARG A 171 19.61 4.11 2.01
N GLU A 172 19.96 5.22 2.62
CA GLU A 172 20.25 5.31 4.07
C GLU A 172 19.03 4.89 4.90
N ILE A 173 17.84 5.39 4.54
CA ILE A 173 16.58 4.98 5.18
C ILE A 173 16.37 3.47 5.03
N ALA A 174 16.60 2.92 3.83
CA ALA A 174 16.41 1.50 3.57
C ALA A 174 17.40 0.65 4.41
N GLU A 175 18.67 1.05 4.52
CA GLU A 175 19.67 0.34 5.31
C GLU A 175 19.33 0.33 6.80
N HIS A 176 18.87 1.46 7.36
CA HIS A 176 18.47 1.57 8.76
C HIS A 176 17.12 0.91 9.07
N ALA A 177 16.27 0.69 8.06
CA ALA A 177 14.98 0.05 8.24
C ALA A 177 15.08 -1.48 8.40
N ILE A 178 16.12 -2.13 7.84
CA ILE A 178 16.23 -3.59 7.89
C ILE A 178 16.24 -4.07 9.34
N THR A 179 15.30 -4.95 9.68
CA THR A 179 15.12 -5.46 11.04
C THR A 179 15.23 -6.98 11.07
N LEU A 180 16.16 -7.51 11.83
CA LEU A 180 16.28 -8.95 12.12
C LEU A 180 15.48 -9.25 13.37
N VAL A 181 14.26 -9.78 13.18
CA VAL A 181 13.30 -10.02 14.27
C VAL A 181 13.65 -11.27 15.07
N ARG A 182 14.17 -12.29 14.35
CA ARG A 182 14.53 -13.60 14.92
C ARG A 182 15.66 -14.21 14.11
N ASP A 183 16.64 -14.79 14.77
CA ASP A 183 17.72 -15.56 14.13
C ASP A 183 18.21 -16.71 15.02
N GLU A 184 17.32 -17.68 15.27
CA GLU A 184 17.60 -18.85 16.10
C GLU A 184 18.60 -19.80 15.42
N ASP A 185 18.62 -19.82 14.08
CA ASP A 185 19.49 -20.70 13.30
C ASP A 185 20.82 -20.02 12.92
N LYS A 186 21.02 -18.77 13.34
CA LYS A 186 22.24 -17.96 13.08
C LYS A 186 22.60 -17.94 11.60
N LEU A 187 21.64 -17.56 10.77
CA LEU A 187 21.78 -17.49 9.31
C LEU A 187 22.22 -16.12 8.80
N VAL A 188 22.18 -15.10 9.63
CA VAL A 188 22.51 -13.72 9.23
C VAL A 188 23.63 -13.18 10.12
N PRO A 189 24.77 -12.74 9.53
CA PRO A 189 25.11 -12.76 8.10
C PRO A 189 25.35 -14.18 7.56
N LEU A 190 25.22 -14.34 6.23
CA LEU A 190 25.46 -15.63 5.61
C LEU A 190 26.94 -16.06 5.76
N ASP A 191 27.14 -17.17 6.43
CA ASP A 191 28.42 -17.90 6.46
C ASP A 191 28.28 -19.17 5.59
N LEU A 192 28.43 -19.00 4.28
CA LEU A 192 28.31 -20.06 3.29
C LEU A 192 29.52 -20.07 2.37
N LYS A 193 29.90 -21.26 1.94
CA LYS A 193 30.94 -21.43 0.93
C LYS A 193 30.53 -20.72 -0.38
N PRO A 194 31.51 -20.26 -1.20
CA PRO A 194 31.20 -19.56 -2.47
C PRO A 194 30.36 -20.39 -3.46
N ASP A 195 30.49 -21.70 -3.43
CA ASP A 195 29.80 -22.69 -4.29
C ASP A 195 28.51 -23.20 -3.70
N ALA A 196 28.07 -22.73 -2.53
CA ALA A 196 26.84 -23.15 -1.89
C ALA A 196 25.61 -22.92 -2.81
N HIS A 197 24.74 -23.93 -2.85
CA HIS A 197 23.50 -23.87 -3.60
C HIS A 197 22.43 -23.14 -2.80
N ILE A 198 22.06 -21.96 -3.25
CA ILE A 198 21.00 -21.15 -2.64
C ILE A 198 19.76 -21.20 -3.52
N VAL A 199 18.62 -21.50 -2.92
CA VAL A 199 17.29 -21.40 -3.57
C VAL A 199 16.57 -20.19 -3.01
N ASN A 200 16.16 -19.27 -3.86
CA ASN A 200 15.28 -18.16 -3.52
C ASN A 200 13.84 -18.52 -3.90
N LEU A 201 12.99 -18.78 -2.90
CA LEU A 201 11.56 -18.91 -3.08
C LEU A 201 10.91 -17.53 -2.94
N ALA A 202 10.60 -16.89 -4.05
CA ALA A 202 9.88 -15.62 -4.07
C ALA A 202 8.37 -15.87 -4.08
N ILE A 203 7.65 -15.28 -3.13
CA ILE A 203 6.19 -15.40 -3.04
C ILE A 203 5.58 -14.01 -3.15
N THR A 204 4.73 -13.80 -4.15
CA THR A 204 4.09 -12.49 -4.39
C THR A 204 2.57 -12.62 -4.55
N ASN A 205 1.85 -11.66 -4.02
CA ASN A 205 0.41 -11.48 -4.26
C ASN A 205 0.13 -10.39 -5.33
N GLY A 206 1.16 -9.98 -6.09
CA GLY A 206 1.07 -9.01 -7.19
C GLY A 206 1.20 -9.64 -8.57
N ASP A 207 1.03 -8.83 -9.62
CA ASP A 207 1.12 -9.25 -11.02
C ASP A 207 2.54 -9.21 -11.60
N ASP A 208 3.53 -9.02 -10.76
CA ASP A 208 4.93 -8.76 -11.11
C ASP A 208 5.84 -9.99 -11.03
N ARG A 209 5.28 -11.17 -11.19
CA ARG A 209 5.97 -12.48 -11.13
C ARG A 209 7.32 -12.52 -11.85
N LEU A 210 7.45 -11.82 -12.99
CA LEU A 210 8.64 -11.86 -13.82
C LEU A 210 9.83 -11.08 -13.28
N TRP A 211 9.61 -10.11 -12.38
CA TRP A 211 10.68 -9.18 -11.96
C TRP A 211 10.73 -8.86 -10.47
N ILE A 212 9.75 -9.31 -9.68
CA ILE A 212 9.64 -8.91 -8.27
C ILE A 212 10.91 -9.14 -7.46
N ALA A 213 11.60 -10.26 -7.64
CA ALA A 213 12.79 -10.62 -6.89
C ALA A 213 14.10 -10.16 -7.53
N ASN A 214 14.06 -9.54 -8.72
CA ASN A 214 15.27 -9.28 -9.51
C ASN A 214 16.28 -8.39 -8.80
N ALA A 215 15.85 -7.33 -8.13
CA ALA A 215 16.75 -6.43 -7.42
C ALA A 215 17.45 -7.14 -6.25
N PHE A 216 16.72 -7.90 -5.44
CA PHE A 216 17.24 -8.68 -4.33
C PHE A 216 18.24 -9.73 -4.82
N VAL A 217 17.83 -10.58 -5.78
CA VAL A 217 18.65 -11.68 -6.31
C VAL A 217 19.91 -11.14 -7.00
N SER A 218 19.78 -10.11 -7.85
CA SER A 218 20.90 -9.48 -8.53
C SER A 218 21.94 -8.95 -7.54
N ARG A 219 21.49 -8.37 -6.43
CA ARG A 219 22.40 -7.88 -5.39
C ARG A 219 23.04 -9.01 -4.60
N LEU A 220 22.28 -10.05 -4.26
CA LEU A 220 22.75 -11.21 -3.51
C LEU A 220 23.74 -12.08 -4.31
N SER A 221 23.59 -12.15 -5.65
CA SER A 221 24.46 -12.91 -6.55
C SER A 221 25.85 -12.30 -6.76
N ARG A 222 26.09 -11.08 -6.30
CA ARG A 222 27.40 -10.45 -6.43
C ARG A 222 28.47 -11.30 -5.73
N GLY A 223 29.63 -11.42 -6.38
CA GLY A 223 30.70 -12.31 -5.91
C GLY A 223 30.58 -13.74 -6.44
N GLY A 224 29.73 -13.97 -7.47
CA GLY A 224 29.67 -15.26 -8.18
C GLY A 224 28.75 -16.31 -7.56
N ARG A 225 27.95 -15.95 -6.53
CA ARG A 225 26.97 -16.89 -5.91
C ARG A 225 25.91 -17.30 -6.91
N LYS A 226 25.66 -18.60 -6.99
CA LYS A 226 24.60 -19.16 -7.81
C LYS A 226 23.29 -19.22 -6.98
N ILE A 227 22.24 -18.58 -7.49
CA ILE A 227 20.94 -18.53 -6.84
C ILE A 227 19.89 -18.98 -7.84
N ASP A 228 19.23 -20.08 -7.53
CA ASP A 228 18.11 -20.56 -8.30
C ASP A 228 16.82 -19.95 -7.73
N THR A 229 16.07 -19.24 -8.56
CA THR A 229 14.84 -18.55 -8.12
C THR A 229 13.61 -19.23 -8.69
N ILE A 230 12.64 -19.51 -7.82
CA ILE A 230 11.29 -19.92 -8.20
C ILE A 230 10.30 -18.90 -7.63
N VAL A 231 9.33 -18.48 -8.44
CA VAL A 231 8.33 -17.50 -8.04
C VAL A 231 6.97 -18.17 -7.96
N LEU A 232 6.28 -17.99 -6.84
CA LEU A 232 4.92 -18.44 -6.62
C LEU A 232 3.97 -17.25 -6.42
N ASP A 233 2.83 -17.28 -7.11
CA ASP A 233 1.76 -16.29 -7.02
C ASP A 233 0.38 -16.99 -6.97
N GLU A 234 -0.72 -16.24 -7.09
CA GLU A 234 -2.09 -16.78 -7.06
C GLU A 234 -2.38 -17.72 -8.24
N ARG A 235 -1.66 -17.61 -9.36
CA ARG A 235 -1.81 -18.44 -10.57
C ARG A 235 -0.97 -19.71 -10.52
N SER A 236 -0.16 -19.88 -9.47
CA SER A 236 0.78 -21.00 -9.39
C SER A 236 0.06 -22.33 -9.15
N SER A 237 0.42 -23.32 -9.98
CA SER A 237 -0.11 -24.67 -9.94
C SER A 237 0.50 -25.48 -8.81
N GLU A 238 -0.17 -26.58 -8.43
CA GLU A 238 0.36 -27.54 -7.45
C GLU A 238 1.71 -28.14 -7.89
N LYS A 239 1.91 -28.31 -9.19
CA LYS A 239 3.19 -28.79 -9.75
C LYS A 239 4.33 -27.81 -9.47
N GLU A 240 4.06 -26.50 -9.53
CA GLU A 240 5.06 -25.46 -9.21
C GLU A 240 5.35 -25.43 -7.70
N VAL A 241 4.35 -25.61 -6.86
CA VAL A 241 4.52 -25.75 -5.40
C VAL A 241 5.42 -26.96 -5.09
N GLN A 242 5.12 -28.13 -5.65
CA GLN A 242 5.94 -29.33 -5.48
C GLN A 242 7.37 -29.11 -5.98
N LYS A 243 7.55 -28.47 -7.14
CA LYS A 243 8.88 -28.15 -7.66
C LYS A 243 9.66 -27.26 -6.70
N ALA A 244 9.03 -26.25 -6.10
CA ALA A 244 9.69 -25.37 -5.13
C ALA A 244 10.16 -26.16 -3.89
N VAL A 245 9.33 -27.04 -3.37
CA VAL A 245 9.66 -27.89 -2.22
C VAL A 245 10.79 -28.88 -2.56
N GLU A 246 10.78 -29.49 -3.75
CA GLU A 246 11.85 -30.39 -4.18
C GLU A 246 13.19 -29.67 -4.37
N MET A 247 13.19 -28.48 -4.98
CA MET A 247 14.40 -27.68 -5.12
C MET A 247 15.00 -27.31 -3.76
N ALA A 248 14.17 -27.01 -2.79
CA ALA A 248 14.59 -26.67 -1.43
C ALA A 248 15.31 -27.83 -0.71
N LYS A 249 14.97 -29.09 -1.02
CA LYS A 249 15.60 -30.28 -0.40
C LYS A 249 17.08 -30.41 -0.73
N THR A 250 17.51 -29.88 -1.86
CA THR A 250 18.90 -29.96 -2.35
C THR A 250 19.69 -28.68 -2.11
N ALA A 251 19.06 -27.68 -1.52
CA ALA A 251 19.69 -26.39 -1.24
C ALA A 251 20.48 -26.41 0.07
N ASP A 252 21.65 -25.77 0.09
CA ASP A 252 22.39 -25.48 1.32
C ASP A 252 21.68 -24.41 2.18
N LEU A 253 20.89 -23.53 1.52
CA LEU A 253 20.07 -22.52 2.14
C LEU A 253 18.85 -22.21 1.24
N VAL A 254 17.69 -22.09 1.87
CA VAL A 254 16.51 -21.51 1.23
C VAL A 254 16.27 -20.10 1.77
N ILE A 255 16.10 -19.13 0.88
CA ILE A 255 15.64 -17.79 1.23
C ILE A 255 14.20 -17.65 0.74
N ALA A 256 13.26 -17.50 1.66
CA ALA A 256 11.88 -17.18 1.32
C ALA A 256 11.71 -15.65 1.28
N SER A 257 11.71 -15.07 0.08
CA SER A 257 11.45 -13.65 -0.13
C SER A 257 9.94 -13.40 -0.31
N LEU A 258 9.32 -12.77 0.70
CA LEU A 258 7.87 -12.69 0.87
C LEU A 258 7.39 -11.26 0.51
N TYR A 259 6.74 -11.14 -0.65
CA TYR A 259 6.23 -9.87 -1.19
C TYR A 259 4.72 -9.76 -0.95
N GLY A 260 4.33 -9.80 0.33
CA GLY A 260 2.93 -9.63 0.76
C GLY A 260 2.57 -8.14 0.81
N ARG A 261 2.01 -7.62 -0.28
CA ARG A 261 1.52 -6.22 -0.36
C ARG A 261 0.13 -6.11 0.25
N VAL A 262 -0.18 -4.92 0.78
CA VAL A 262 -1.55 -4.58 1.15
C VAL A 262 -2.36 -4.35 -0.11
N ARG A 263 -3.44 -5.11 -0.29
CA ARG A 263 -4.37 -5.01 -1.43
C ARG A 263 -5.72 -4.55 -0.93
N SER A 264 -6.04 -3.27 -1.10
CA SER A 264 -7.29 -2.68 -0.62
C SER A 264 -8.51 -3.34 -1.27
N GLY A 265 -9.58 -3.53 -0.49
CA GLY A 265 -10.85 -4.06 -0.99
C GLY A 265 -10.87 -5.56 -1.31
N GLN A 266 -9.84 -6.30 -0.93
CA GLN A 266 -9.76 -7.74 -1.18
C GLN A 266 -9.77 -8.56 0.12
N ALA A 267 -10.42 -9.72 0.09
CA ALA A 267 -10.27 -10.71 1.13
C ALA A 267 -8.79 -11.14 1.21
N ARG A 268 -8.26 -11.32 2.44
CA ARG A 268 -6.85 -11.67 2.68
C ARG A 268 -5.85 -10.66 2.11
N SER A 269 -6.19 -9.38 2.16
CA SER A 269 -5.43 -8.27 1.56
C SER A 269 -3.99 -8.11 2.03
N VAL A 270 -3.58 -8.78 3.11
CA VAL A 270 -2.26 -8.64 3.74
C VAL A 270 -1.48 -9.96 3.83
N GLY A 271 -1.99 -11.02 3.23
CA GLY A 271 -1.42 -12.38 3.29
C GLY A 271 -0.56 -12.74 2.07
N LEU A 272 -0.12 -13.99 2.07
CA LEU A 272 0.49 -14.62 0.91
C LEU A 272 -0.56 -15.41 0.12
N PRO A 273 -0.37 -15.61 -1.21
CA PRO A 273 -1.21 -16.48 -2.00
C PRO A 273 -1.15 -17.93 -1.50
N ASP A 274 -2.25 -18.67 -1.63
CA ASP A 274 -2.38 -20.05 -1.08
C ASP A 274 -1.26 -20.98 -1.56
N ALA A 275 -0.86 -20.92 -2.81
CA ALA A 275 0.25 -21.73 -3.34
C ALA A 275 1.58 -21.44 -2.62
N GLY A 276 1.88 -20.16 -2.44
CA GLY A 276 3.09 -19.71 -1.71
C GLY A 276 3.02 -20.07 -0.22
N ALA A 277 1.86 -19.90 0.41
CA ALA A 277 1.64 -20.26 1.82
C ALA A 277 1.85 -21.77 2.06
N ARG A 278 1.33 -22.64 1.18
CA ARG A 278 1.55 -24.09 1.26
C ARG A 278 3.02 -24.46 1.08
N ALA A 279 3.71 -23.87 0.09
CA ALA A 279 5.13 -24.11 -0.11
C ALA A 279 5.95 -23.73 1.14
N LEU A 280 5.70 -22.52 1.68
CA LEU A 280 6.41 -22.04 2.87
C LEU A 280 6.15 -22.92 4.10
N SER A 281 4.90 -23.35 4.34
CA SER A 281 4.55 -24.26 5.42
C SER A 281 5.27 -25.62 5.29
N ALA A 282 5.31 -26.18 4.09
CA ALA A 282 6.03 -27.44 3.84
C ALA A 282 7.54 -27.31 4.11
N LEU A 283 8.16 -26.18 3.76
CA LEU A 283 9.58 -25.92 4.06
C LEU A 283 9.85 -25.80 5.57
N ILE A 284 8.93 -25.20 6.31
CA ILE A 284 9.01 -25.10 7.77
C ILE A 284 8.87 -26.48 8.41
N GLU A 285 7.89 -27.27 7.99
CA GLU A 285 7.64 -28.63 8.49
C GLU A 285 8.81 -29.58 8.21
N ASN A 286 9.41 -29.47 7.03
CA ASN A 286 10.59 -30.23 6.62
C ASN A 286 11.88 -29.77 7.33
N LYS A 287 11.81 -28.76 8.20
CA LYS A 287 12.97 -28.17 8.90
C LYS A 287 14.10 -27.76 7.94
N SER A 288 13.74 -27.24 6.78
CA SER A 288 14.71 -26.68 5.83
C SER A 288 15.53 -25.57 6.50
N ARG A 289 16.80 -25.45 6.12
CA ARG A 289 17.61 -24.30 6.53
C ARG A 289 17.06 -23.05 5.82
N LEU A 290 16.23 -22.26 6.52
CA LEU A 290 15.30 -21.32 5.94
C LEU A 290 15.43 -19.92 6.56
N LEU A 291 15.74 -18.93 5.71
CA LEU A 291 15.67 -17.50 6.03
C LEU A 291 14.40 -16.90 5.41
N GLY A 292 13.46 -16.45 6.22
CA GLY A 292 12.31 -15.69 5.76
C GLY A 292 12.60 -14.18 5.73
N ILE A 293 12.33 -13.51 4.60
CA ILE A 293 12.46 -12.06 4.47
C ILE A 293 11.14 -11.48 4.01
N SER A 294 10.48 -10.68 4.83
CA SER A 294 9.28 -9.96 4.44
C SER A 294 9.64 -8.63 3.79
N PHE A 295 9.32 -8.48 2.51
CA PHE A 295 9.35 -7.24 1.75
C PHE A 295 8.01 -6.50 1.82
N GLY A 296 7.38 -6.49 2.99
CA GLY A 296 6.09 -5.85 3.22
C GLY A 296 5.66 -5.98 4.68
N ASN A 297 4.58 -6.69 4.89
CA ASN A 297 3.92 -6.82 6.17
C ASN A 297 4.75 -7.62 7.20
N PRO A 298 5.15 -7.04 8.34
CA PRO A 298 5.89 -7.75 9.38
C PRO A 298 5.07 -8.84 10.10
N TYR A 299 3.74 -8.77 10.05
CA TYR A 299 2.83 -9.72 10.71
C TYR A 299 2.83 -11.13 10.09
N LEU A 300 3.49 -11.35 8.96
CA LEU A 300 3.63 -12.69 8.36
C LEU A 300 4.26 -13.69 9.34
N LEU A 301 5.09 -13.26 10.29
CA LEU A 301 5.63 -14.13 11.32
C LEU A 301 4.54 -14.73 12.23
N GLN A 302 3.42 -14.04 12.44
CA GLN A 302 2.29 -14.58 13.21
C GLN A 302 1.58 -15.70 12.44
N THR A 303 1.50 -15.60 11.11
CA THR A 303 0.94 -16.64 10.25
C THR A 303 1.88 -17.83 10.12
N PHE A 304 3.21 -17.58 10.13
CA PHE A 304 4.25 -18.60 10.00
C PHE A 304 5.22 -18.58 11.19
N PRO A 305 4.75 -18.89 12.41
CA PRO A 305 5.55 -18.80 13.63
C PRO A 305 6.74 -19.77 13.66
N GLY A 306 6.74 -20.79 12.80
CA GLY A 306 7.82 -21.74 12.63
C GLY A 306 9.03 -21.22 11.86
N LEU A 307 9.01 -19.99 11.31
CA LEU A 307 10.20 -19.36 10.74
C LEU A 307 11.20 -19.03 11.84
N ARG A 308 12.32 -19.76 11.90
CA ARG A 308 13.33 -19.64 12.95
C ARG A 308 14.32 -18.51 12.69
N THR A 309 14.48 -18.11 11.43
CA THR A 309 15.17 -16.87 11.04
C THR A 309 14.23 -16.01 10.22
N TYR A 310 13.97 -14.78 10.69
CA TYR A 310 13.00 -13.87 10.06
C TYR A 310 13.48 -12.43 10.10
N MET A 311 13.54 -11.82 8.92
CA MET A 311 13.92 -10.43 8.68
C MET A 311 12.77 -9.65 8.03
N VAL A 312 12.70 -8.35 8.29
CA VAL A 312 11.69 -7.46 7.69
C VAL A 312 12.36 -6.27 7.01
N ALA A 313 11.99 -6.01 5.77
CA ALA A 313 12.41 -4.86 4.98
C ALA A 313 11.30 -3.80 4.80
N TYR A 314 10.06 -4.09 5.21
CA TYR A 314 8.87 -3.20 5.20
C TYR A 314 8.39 -2.71 3.83
N GLY A 315 9.00 -3.12 2.76
CA GLY A 315 8.61 -2.76 1.40
C GLY A 315 9.47 -3.45 0.35
N ASP A 316 9.03 -3.39 -0.89
CA ASP A 316 9.63 -4.08 -2.04
C ASP A 316 10.39 -3.13 -2.99
N MET A 317 10.58 -1.87 -2.59
CA MET A 317 11.37 -0.92 -3.38
C MET A 317 12.80 -1.42 -3.58
N VAL A 318 13.39 -1.08 -4.71
CA VAL A 318 14.76 -1.52 -5.08
C VAL A 318 15.78 -1.21 -3.98
N SER A 319 15.68 -0.05 -3.32
CA SER A 319 16.55 0.33 -2.20
C SER A 319 16.45 -0.65 -1.02
N LEU A 320 15.22 -1.07 -0.65
CA LEU A 320 14.98 -2.02 0.44
C LEU A 320 15.42 -3.44 0.06
N GLN A 321 15.19 -3.87 -1.17
CA GLN A 321 15.67 -5.17 -1.66
C GLN A 321 17.20 -5.23 -1.65
N HIS A 322 17.89 -4.16 -2.08
CA HIS A 322 19.35 -4.06 -2.01
C HIS A 322 19.85 -4.03 -0.57
N ALA A 323 19.22 -3.28 0.31
CA ALA A 323 19.57 -3.21 1.72
C ALA A 323 19.42 -4.57 2.41
N ALA A 324 18.31 -5.29 2.16
CA ALA A 324 18.10 -6.64 2.67
C ALA A 324 19.20 -7.62 2.20
N ALA A 325 19.55 -7.58 0.90
CA ALA A 325 20.64 -8.42 0.39
C ALA A 325 22.00 -8.08 1.02
N ARG A 326 22.30 -6.78 1.23
CA ARG A 326 23.53 -6.34 1.90
C ARG A 326 23.58 -6.75 3.36
N ALA A 327 22.47 -6.66 4.08
CA ALA A 327 22.35 -7.13 5.46
C ALA A 327 22.57 -8.63 5.56
N VAL A 328 21.94 -9.42 4.68
CA VAL A 328 22.14 -10.87 4.58
C VAL A 328 23.60 -11.23 4.31
N LEU A 329 24.30 -10.43 3.49
CA LEU A 329 25.72 -10.63 3.17
C LEU A 329 26.69 -10.09 4.26
N GLY A 330 26.19 -9.44 5.32
CA GLY A 330 27.03 -8.82 6.33
C GLY A 330 27.78 -7.58 5.86
N GLU A 331 27.30 -6.91 4.82
CA GLU A 331 27.91 -5.69 4.27
C GLU A 331 27.42 -4.42 4.96
N ILE A 332 26.36 -4.53 5.73
CA ILE A 332 25.82 -3.48 6.60
C ILE A 332 25.41 -4.06 7.95
N ASP A 333 25.49 -3.26 8.99
CA ASP A 333 24.95 -3.60 10.30
C ASP A 333 23.43 -3.53 10.31
N ILE A 334 22.78 -4.47 10.99
CA ILE A 334 21.33 -4.46 11.16
C ILE A 334 20.99 -3.72 12.44
N VAL A 335 20.54 -2.48 12.30
CA VAL A 335 20.21 -1.58 13.43
C VAL A 335 18.71 -1.30 13.58
N GLY A 336 17.92 -1.71 12.59
CA GLY A 336 16.48 -1.51 12.58
C GLY A 336 15.79 -2.26 13.73
N LYS A 337 14.71 -1.68 14.25
CA LYS A 337 13.87 -2.25 15.31
C LYS A 337 12.41 -2.27 14.87
N LEU A 338 11.66 -3.24 15.36
CA LEU A 338 10.22 -3.33 15.06
C LEU A 338 9.50 -2.03 15.45
N PRO A 339 8.87 -1.33 14.48
CA PRO A 339 8.11 -0.11 14.78
C PRO A 339 6.75 -0.40 15.44
N ILE A 340 6.35 -1.66 15.46
CA ILE A 340 5.08 -2.17 16.00
C ILE A 340 5.34 -3.40 16.85
N SER A 341 4.35 -3.81 17.64
CA SER A 341 4.38 -5.11 18.31
C SER A 341 3.81 -6.21 17.40
N LEU A 342 4.38 -7.40 17.46
CA LEU A 342 3.80 -8.63 16.93
C LEU A 342 3.10 -9.35 18.09
N PRO A 343 1.77 -9.24 18.26
CA PRO A 343 1.07 -9.77 19.41
C PRO A 343 1.36 -11.25 19.65
N GLY A 344 1.69 -11.60 20.88
CA GLY A 344 2.06 -12.96 21.27
C GLY A 344 3.49 -13.40 20.91
N LEU A 345 4.26 -12.58 20.17
CA LEU A 345 5.62 -12.91 19.74
C LEU A 345 6.67 -11.89 20.21
N TYR A 346 6.59 -10.65 19.75
CA TYR A 346 7.61 -9.63 19.99
C TYR A 346 7.00 -8.27 20.30
N PRO A 347 7.52 -7.53 21.30
CA PRO A 347 7.09 -6.16 21.56
C PRO A 347 7.70 -5.18 20.52
N ARG A 348 7.11 -3.98 20.46
CA ARG A 348 7.70 -2.86 19.73
C ARG A 348 9.11 -2.55 20.29
N GLY A 349 10.05 -2.29 19.39
CA GLY A 349 11.43 -1.95 19.75
C GLY A 349 12.40 -3.14 19.79
N THR A 350 11.88 -4.36 19.52
CA THR A 350 12.74 -5.53 19.30
C THR A 350 13.61 -5.34 18.09
#